data_cd22b2f4b33ca4947dc4445ec992e210
#
_entry.id   cd22b2f4b33ca4947dc4445ec992e210
#
_cell.length_a   1.000
_cell.length_b   1.000
_cell.length_c   1.000
_cell.angle_alpha   90.00
_cell.angle_beta   90.00
_cell.angle_gamma   90.00
#
_symmetry.space_group_name_H-M   'P 1'
#
loop_
_entity.id
_entity.type
_entity.pdbx_description
1 polymer ?
#
loop_
_entity_poly.entity_id
_entity_poly.type
_entity_poly.pdbx_seq_one_letter_code
_entity_poly.pdbx_strand_id
1 'polypeptide(L)'
;MIDYDEAYRTDTAPWDIGKPQPALTALLDYGVRGPKVLDLGCGTGDLALALARRGYHVTGIDISPVAIERARAKATGLTATFDVQDATALHLPNAPFDTIIDCGLLHNLHRYGGLDAYLAQLPGLAEPGTMLYVLAISAEAGDTWTITRDQLTQWFPEPTWTDTTIKDVPVTAEVGDEKLTMPGYLLRTFRAYTT
;
A
#
# COMPACT_ATOMS: atom_id res chain seq x y z
N MET A 1 10.61 -10.36 -14.30
CA MET A 1 10.32 -9.97 -12.90
C MET A 1 11.14 -8.73 -12.59
N ILE A 2 10.57 -7.71 -11.96
CA ILE A 2 11.33 -6.52 -11.56
C ILE A 2 12.24 -6.90 -10.40
N ASP A 3 13.51 -6.49 -10.48
CA ASP A 3 14.41 -6.50 -9.31
C ASP A 3 14.20 -5.18 -8.54
N TYR A 4 13.31 -5.23 -7.54
CA TYR A 4 12.98 -4.06 -6.71
C TYR A 4 14.19 -3.53 -5.98
N ASP A 5 15.05 -4.43 -5.49
CA ASP A 5 16.23 -4.07 -4.73
C ASP A 5 17.24 -3.30 -5.58
N GLU A 6 17.46 -3.76 -6.81
CA GLU A 6 18.32 -3.05 -7.77
C GLU A 6 17.73 -1.70 -8.17
N ALA A 7 16.41 -1.62 -8.38
CA ALA A 7 15.75 -0.35 -8.71
C ALA A 7 15.94 0.71 -7.63
N TYR A 8 15.82 0.32 -6.35
CA TYR A 8 16.11 1.22 -5.24
C TYR A 8 17.60 1.54 -5.13
N ARG A 9 18.49 0.55 -5.31
CA ARG A 9 19.95 0.76 -5.23
C ARG A 9 20.46 1.76 -6.24
N THR A 10 19.91 1.74 -7.44
CA THR A 10 20.31 2.59 -8.58
C THR A 10 19.49 3.87 -8.72
N ASP A 11 18.54 4.13 -7.78
CA ASP A 11 17.62 5.27 -7.83
C ASP A 11 16.81 5.34 -9.13
N THR A 12 16.43 4.16 -9.66
CA THR A 12 15.64 4.04 -10.90
C THR A 12 14.21 3.57 -10.67
N ALA A 13 13.77 3.50 -9.41
CA ALA A 13 12.42 3.11 -9.03
C ALA A 13 11.40 4.21 -9.38
N PRO A 14 10.61 4.07 -10.45
CA PRO A 14 9.73 5.16 -10.90
C PRO A 14 8.58 5.45 -9.94
N TRP A 15 8.27 4.52 -9.05
CA TRP A 15 7.24 4.66 -8.00
C TRP A 15 7.75 5.39 -6.75
N ASP A 16 9.08 5.51 -6.55
CA ASP A 16 9.69 6.21 -5.42
C ASP A 16 9.84 7.70 -5.74
N ILE A 17 8.77 8.45 -5.51
CA ILE A 17 8.68 9.89 -5.83
C ILE A 17 9.11 10.80 -4.68
N GLY A 18 9.75 10.24 -3.63
CA GLY A 18 10.26 10.99 -2.47
C GLY A 18 9.19 11.65 -1.60
N LYS A 19 7.93 11.27 -1.77
CA LYS A 19 6.76 11.78 -1.02
C LYS A 19 5.59 10.82 -1.16
N PRO A 20 4.57 10.92 -0.27
CA PRO A 20 3.33 10.15 -0.44
C PRO A 20 2.66 10.44 -1.79
N GLN A 21 2.02 9.42 -2.36
CA GLN A 21 1.22 9.56 -3.57
C GLN A 21 0.14 10.64 -3.38
N PRO A 22 -0.05 11.55 -4.34
CA PRO A 22 -1.06 12.62 -4.24
C PRO A 22 -2.47 12.10 -3.95
N ALA A 23 -2.84 10.95 -4.50
CA ALA A 23 -4.13 10.31 -4.27
C ALA A 23 -4.36 9.92 -2.79
N LEU A 24 -3.29 9.76 -2.00
CA LEU A 24 -3.35 9.42 -0.57
C LEU A 24 -3.19 10.64 0.35
N THR A 25 -2.97 11.83 -0.22
CA THR A 25 -2.81 13.06 0.58
C THR A 25 -4.02 13.34 1.48
N ALA A 26 -5.22 13.06 1.00
CA ALA A 26 -6.44 13.21 1.79
C ALA A 26 -6.44 12.36 3.07
N LEU A 27 -5.80 11.17 3.06
CA LEU A 27 -5.64 10.33 4.25
C LEU A 27 -4.75 11.01 5.30
N LEU A 28 -3.78 11.81 4.85
CA LEU A 28 -2.92 12.59 5.74
C LEU A 28 -3.65 13.80 6.32
N ASP A 29 -4.52 14.45 5.54
CA ASP A 29 -5.23 15.66 5.93
C ASP A 29 -6.41 15.38 6.87
N TYR A 30 -7.20 14.36 6.54
CA TYR A 30 -8.40 13.99 7.32
C TYR A 30 -8.13 12.92 8.39
N GLY A 31 -6.97 12.27 8.33
CA GLY A 31 -6.61 11.14 9.18
C GLY A 31 -7.23 9.82 8.71
N VAL A 32 -6.72 8.76 9.30
CA VAL A 32 -7.22 7.40 9.14
C VAL A 32 -7.63 6.84 10.50
N ARG A 33 -8.32 5.71 10.54
CA ARG A 33 -8.58 5.03 11.82
C ARG A 33 -7.25 4.60 12.45
N GLY A 34 -7.08 4.84 13.72
CA GLY A 34 -5.83 4.57 14.43
C GLY A 34 -6.03 4.07 15.84
N PRO A 35 -4.95 3.87 16.56
CA PRO A 35 -3.58 4.38 16.27
C PRO A 35 -2.70 3.49 15.37
N LYS A 36 -3.03 2.20 15.15
CA LYS A 36 -2.16 1.20 14.51
C LYS A 36 -2.39 1.16 13.01
N VAL A 37 -1.37 1.50 12.24
CA VAL A 37 -1.42 1.52 10.76
C VAL A 37 -0.39 0.57 10.18
N LEU A 38 -0.79 -0.22 9.18
CA LEU A 38 0.08 -1.06 8.37
C LEU A 38 0.22 -0.46 6.98
N ASP A 39 1.45 -0.29 6.51
CA ASP A 39 1.79 0.15 5.15
C ASP A 39 2.45 -1.03 4.41
N LEU A 40 1.70 -1.63 3.48
CA LEU A 40 2.09 -2.82 2.72
C LEU A 40 2.79 -2.42 1.42
N GLY A 41 4.03 -2.88 1.23
CA GLY A 41 4.88 -2.43 0.14
C GLY A 41 5.29 -0.97 0.36
N CYS A 42 5.77 -0.65 1.57
CA CYS A 42 6.02 0.73 2.01
C CYS A 42 7.16 1.45 1.26
N GLY A 43 7.95 0.71 0.48
CA GLY A 43 9.13 1.27 -0.19
C GLY A 43 10.07 1.96 0.80
N THR A 44 10.51 3.16 0.46
CA THR A 44 11.38 3.96 1.32
C THR A 44 10.65 4.67 2.48
N GLY A 45 9.35 4.37 2.68
CA GLY A 45 8.59 4.72 3.87
C GLY A 45 7.95 6.11 3.86
N ASP A 46 7.82 6.79 2.74
CA ASP A 46 7.36 8.17 2.73
C ASP A 46 5.95 8.36 3.28
N LEU A 47 5.01 7.46 2.93
CA LEU A 47 3.66 7.47 3.49
C LEU A 47 3.67 7.09 4.98
N ALA A 48 4.33 5.98 5.33
CA ALA A 48 4.46 5.51 6.71
C ALA A 48 5.01 6.60 7.63
N LEU A 49 6.08 7.28 7.21
CA LEU A 49 6.71 8.37 7.98
C LEU A 49 5.81 9.60 8.08
N ALA A 50 5.05 9.93 7.02
CA ALA A 50 4.10 11.03 7.05
C ALA A 50 2.96 10.78 8.06
N LEU A 51 2.48 9.53 8.16
CA LEU A 51 1.51 9.11 9.17
C LEU A 51 2.11 9.09 10.58
N ALA A 52 3.33 8.58 10.74
CA ALA A 52 4.00 8.55 12.05
C ALA A 52 4.24 9.97 12.61
N ARG A 53 4.56 10.95 11.75
CA ARG A 53 4.64 12.37 12.16
C ARG A 53 3.31 12.94 12.66
N ARG A 54 2.19 12.33 12.31
CA ARG A 54 0.85 12.68 12.77
C ARG A 54 0.40 11.91 14.01
N GLY A 55 1.31 11.11 14.60
CA GLY A 55 1.07 10.39 15.84
C GLY A 55 0.53 8.96 15.67
N TYR A 56 0.48 8.43 14.46
CA TYR A 56 0.14 7.02 14.25
C TYR A 56 1.33 6.11 14.59
N HIS A 57 1.03 4.90 15.03
CA HIS A 57 1.99 3.81 15.21
C HIS A 57 2.02 3.01 13.91
N VAL A 58 3.03 3.22 13.11
CA VAL A 58 3.08 2.65 11.76
C VAL A 58 4.03 1.46 11.69
N THR A 59 3.56 0.38 11.10
CA THR A 59 4.38 -0.74 10.67
C THR A 59 4.44 -0.72 9.15
N GLY A 60 5.63 -0.59 8.57
CA GLY A 60 5.86 -0.67 7.13
C GLY A 60 6.57 -1.97 6.78
N ILE A 61 6.12 -2.63 5.74
CA ILE A 61 6.81 -3.81 5.21
C ILE A 61 7.10 -3.64 3.71
N ASP A 62 8.24 -4.14 3.28
CA ASP A 62 8.62 -4.22 1.87
C ASP A 62 9.51 -5.43 1.65
N ILE A 63 9.56 -5.96 0.43
CA ILE A 63 10.41 -7.08 0.06
C ILE A 63 11.87 -6.65 -0.13
N SER A 64 12.13 -5.36 -0.42
CA SER A 64 13.46 -4.82 -0.66
C SER A 64 14.18 -4.45 0.65
N PRO A 65 15.28 -5.12 1.00
CA PRO A 65 16.16 -4.70 2.09
C PRO A 65 16.69 -3.27 1.92
N VAL A 66 17.00 -2.83 0.71
CA VAL A 66 17.49 -1.47 0.41
C VAL A 66 16.44 -0.44 0.73
N ALA A 67 15.18 -0.65 0.33
CA ALA A 67 14.08 0.25 0.65
C ALA A 67 13.87 0.36 2.16
N ILE A 68 13.85 -0.78 2.86
CA ILE A 68 13.66 -0.82 4.32
C ILE A 68 14.81 -0.14 5.07
N GLU A 69 16.06 -0.31 4.63
CA GLU A 69 17.20 0.40 5.22
C GLU A 69 17.03 1.92 5.11
N ARG A 70 16.62 2.41 3.94
CA ARG A 70 16.32 3.84 3.71
C ARG A 70 15.16 4.33 4.56
N ALA A 71 14.09 3.54 4.69
CA ALA A 71 12.96 3.89 5.55
C ALA A 71 13.37 4.00 7.02
N ARG A 72 14.13 3.04 7.52
CA ARG A 72 14.67 3.04 8.90
C ARG A 72 15.56 4.25 9.17
N ALA A 73 16.41 4.61 8.21
CA ALA A 73 17.30 5.78 8.34
C ALA A 73 16.53 7.10 8.52
N LYS A 74 15.33 7.20 7.90
CA LYS A 74 14.45 8.38 7.99
C LYS A 74 13.54 8.38 9.23
N ALA A 75 13.43 7.26 9.96
CA ALA A 75 12.44 7.05 11.02
C ALA A 75 12.85 7.55 12.42
N THR A 76 14.06 8.14 12.56
CA THR A 76 14.58 8.56 13.86
C THR A 76 13.61 9.48 14.60
N GLY A 77 13.24 9.09 15.83
CA GLY A 77 12.32 9.85 16.69
C GLY A 77 10.82 9.69 16.34
N LEU A 78 10.49 8.81 15.42
CA LEU A 78 9.09 8.53 15.02
C LEU A 78 8.65 7.14 15.52
N THR A 79 7.36 7.00 15.77
CA THR A 79 6.74 5.70 16.10
C THR A 79 6.43 4.94 14.81
N ALA A 80 7.48 4.55 14.11
CA ALA A 80 7.43 3.77 12.89
C ALA A 80 8.45 2.62 12.95
N THR A 81 8.00 1.43 12.58
CA THR A 81 8.84 0.23 12.46
C THR A 81 8.80 -0.26 11.04
N PHE A 82 9.93 -0.73 10.54
CA PHE A 82 10.04 -1.22 9.17
C PHE A 82 10.69 -2.60 9.15
N ASP A 83 10.12 -3.53 8.37
CA ASP A 83 10.62 -4.89 8.29
C ASP A 83 10.64 -5.42 6.86
N VAL A 84 11.64 -6.25 6.56
CA VAL A 84 11.76 -6.92 5.27
C VAL A 84 10.88 -8.15 5.30
N GLN A 85 9.77 -8.14 4.57
CA GLN A 85 8.85 -9.27 4.48
C GLN A 85 8.24 -9.39 3.09
N ASP A 86 7.94 -10.63 2.71
CA ASP A 86 7.13 -10.93 1.54
C ASP A 86 5.64 -10.83 1.92
N ALA A 87 4.89 -9.98 1.22
CA ALA A 87 3.47 -9.77 1.47
C ALA A 87 2.59 -11.01 1.19
N THR A 88 3.13 -12.02 0.53
CA THR A 88 2.45 -13.30 0.30
C THR A 88 2.57 -14.28 1.47
N ALA A 89 3.47 -13.99 2.46
CA ALA A 89 3.75 -14.85 3.60
C ALA A 89 4.10 -14.02 4.85
N LEU A 90 3.18 -13.15 5.28
CA LEU A 90 3.39 -12.20 6.35
C LEU A 90 3.44 -12.84 7.74
N HIS A 91 4.36 -12.34 8.57
CA HIS A 91 4.39 -12.61 10.00
C HIS A 91 4.41 -11.30 10.77
N LEU A 92 3.24 -10.82 11.20
CA LEU A 92 3.04 -9.55 11.87
C LEU A 92 2.42 -9.76 13.26
N PRO A 93 3.26 -9.91 14.31
CA PRO A 93 2.76 -10.18 15.67
C PRO A 93 1.96 -9.01 16.25
N ASN A 94 2.07 -7.82 15.64
CA ASN A 94 1.35 -6.63 16.07
C ASN A 94 -0.09 -6.54 15.49
N ALA A 95 -0.50 -7.48 14.64
CA ALA A 95 -1.89 -7.52 14.14
C ALA A 95 -2.88 -7.75 15.33
N PRO A 96 -4.14 -7.33 15.20
CA PRO A 96 -4.70 -6.63 14.06
C PRO A 96 -4.33 -5.13 14.03
N PHE A 97 -4.57 -4.51 12.86
CA PHE A 97 -4.36 -3.09 12.61
C PHE A 97 -5.69 -2.35 12.47
N ASP A 98 -5.71 -1.05 12.83
CA ASP A 98 -6.89 -0.20 12.65
C ASP A 98 -7.07 0.26 11.20
N THR A 99 -5.95 0.48 10.51
CA THR A 99 -5.90 0.81 9.08
C THR A 99 -4.79 0.04 8.39
N ILE A 100 -5.10 -0.47 7.20
CA ILE A 100 -4.15 -1.12 6.29
C ILE A 100 -4.12 -0.31 4.99
N ILE A 101 -2.93 0.01 4.50
CA ILE A 101 -2.75 0.77 3.26
C ILE A 101 -1.85 -0.03 2.33
N ASP A 102 -2.29 -0.21 1.10
CA ASP A 102 -1.53 -0.72 -0.04
C ASP A 102 -1.38 0.39 -1.07
N CYS A 103 -0.16 0.87 -1.23
CA CYS A 103 0.17 1.92 -2.19
C CYS A 103 0.93 1.33 -3.38
N GLY A 104 0.23 0.58 -4.25
CA GLY A 104 0.81 0.06 -5.48
C GLY A 104 1.36 -1.36 -5.41
N LEU A 105 1.22 -2.05 -4.28
CA LEU A 105 1.66 -3.44 -4.15
C LEU A 105 0.73 -4.40 -4.90
N LEU A 106 -0.58 -4.27 -4.72
CA LEU A 106 -1.59 -5.17 -5.31
C LEU A 106 -1.45 -5.30 -6.83
N HIS A 107 -1.27 -4.19 -7.56
CA HIS A 107 -1.17 -4.25 -9.01
C HIS A 107 0.13 -4.92 -9.47
N ASN A 108 1.20 -4.84 -8.70
CA ASN A 108 2.43 -5.58 -8.97
C ASN A 108 2.26 -7.07 -8.72
N LEU A 109 1.60 -7.47 -7.61
CA LEU A 109 1.31 -8.88 -7.33
C LEU A 109 0.34 -9.48 -8.35
N HIS A 110 -0.62 -8.70 -8.84
CA HIS A 110 -1.48 -9.12 -9.94
C HIS A 110 -0.69 -9.39 -11.22
N ARG A 111 0.26 -8.51 -11.54
CA ARG A 111 1.05 -8.58 -12.77
C ARG A 111 2.12 -9.67 -12.74
N TYR A 112 2.81 -9.84 -11.61
CA TYR A 112 3.99 -10.69 -11.50
C TYR A 112 3.74 -11.98 -10.71
N GLY A 113 2.55 -12.15 -10.15
CA GLY A 113 2.16 -13.30 -9.35
C GLY A 113 2.16 -13.02 -7.85
N GLY A 114 1.40 -13.83 -7.12
CA GLY A 114 1.29 -13.74 -5.65
C GLY A 114 0.00 -13.10 -5.14
N LEU A 115 -0.86 -12.59 -6.02
CA LEU A 115 -2.07 -11.88 -5.61
C LEU A 115 -2.97 -12.71 -4.69
N ASP A 116 -3.27 -13.96 -5.03
CA ASP A 116 -4.17 -14.81 -4.24
C ASP A 116 -3.63 -15.06 -2.83
N ALA A 117 -2.32 -15.33 -2.72
CA ALA A 117 -1.66 -15.51 -1.44
C ALA A 117 -1.68 -14.22 -0.60
N TYR A 118 -1.46 -13.07 -1.23
CA TYR A 118 -1.55 -11.76 -0.60
C TYR A 118 -2.97 -11.46 -0.08
N LEU A 119 -3.99 -11.62 -0.93
CA LEU A 119 -5.39 -11.38 -0.55
C LEU A 119 -5.82 -12.29 0.61
N ALA A 120 -5.32 -13.51 0.66
CA ALA A 120 -5.59 -14.44 1.76
C ALA A 120 -4.99 -13.99 3.11
N GLN A 121 -3.93 -13.16 3.12
CA GLN A 121 -3.36 -12.63 4.36
C GLN A 121 -4.22 -11.52 4.99
N LEU A 122 -4.85 -10.67 4.16
CA LEU A 122 -5.48 -9.44 4.61
C LEU A 122 -6.52 -9.61 5.73
N PRO A 123 -7.44 -10.60 5.68
CA PRO A 123 -8.42 -10.79 6.76
C PRO A 123 -7.80 -11.08 8.12
N GLY A 124 -6.65 -11.75 8.15
CA GLY A 124 -5.91 -12.06 9.38
C GLY A 124 -5.19 -10.86 10.00
N LEU A 125 -5.00 -9.79 9.23
CA LEU A 125 -4.38 -8.54 9.68
C LEU A 125 -5.40 -7.53 10.19
N ALA A 126 -6.69 -7.81 10.03
CA ALA A 126 -7.80 -6.91 10.26
C ALA A 126 -8.74 -7.43 11.34
N GLU A 127 -9.28 -6.53 12.13
CA GLU A 127 -10.42 -6.77 13.02
C GLU A 127 -11.67 -6.07 12.46
N PRO A 128 -12.90 -6.40 12.97
CA PRO A 128 -14.11 -5.73 12.53
C PRO A 128 -13.99 -4.20 12.61
N GLY A 129 -14.25 -3.54 11.48
CA GLY A 129 -14.12 -2.09 11.34
C GLY A 129 -12.72 -1.60 10.91
N THR A 130 -11.70 -2.46 10.77
CA THR A 130 -10.43 -2.08 10.14
C THR A 130 -10.70 -1.48 8.77
N MET A 131 -10.09 -0.34 8.49
CA MET A 131 -10.13 0.30 7.16
C MET A 131 -9.01 -0.24 6.28
N LEU A 132 -9.33 -0.61 5.05
CA LEU A 132 -8.35 -0.96 4.03
C LEU A 132 -8.42 0.05 2.88
N TYR A 133 -7.27 0.58 2.50
CA TYR A 133 -7.08 1.42 1.31
C TYR A 133 -6.15 0.71 0.34
N VAL A 134 -6.53 0.68 -0.93
CA VAL A 134 -5.68 0.15 -2.01
C VAL A 134 -5.60 1.17 -3.13
N LEU A 135 -4.40 1.64 -3.44
CA LEU A 135 -4.10 2.46 -4.60
C LEU A 135 -3.49 1.56 -5.69
N ALA A 136 -4.15 1.48 -6.83
CA ALA A 136 -3.70 0.64 -7.93
C ALA A 136 -3.76 1.37 -9.27
N ILE A 137 -2.81 1.10 -10.17
CA ILE A 137 -2.87 1.55 -11.56
C ILE A 137 -3.97 0.76 -12.27
N SER A 138 -4.82 1.45 -13.05
CA SER A 138 -5.95 0.85 -13.76
C SER A 138 -5.57 0.37 -15.15
N ALA A 139 -6.41 -0.49 -15.72
CA ALA A 139 -6.30 -0.94 -17.11
C ALA A 139 -6.36 0.21 -18.14
N GLU A 140 -6.87 1.37 -17.75
CA GLU A 140 -6.92 2.57 -18.61
C GLU A 140 -5.53 3.20 -18.83
N ALA A 141 -4.53 2.80 -18.03
CA ALA A 141 -3.15 3.28 -18.16
C ALA A 141 -2.38 2.63 -19.34
N GLY A 142 -3.00 1.71 -20.07
CA GLY A 142 -2.43 1.02 -21.24
C GLY A 142 -2.25 -0.48 -21.02
N ASP A 143 -1.88 -1.19 -22.06
CA ASP A 143 -1.89 -2.66 -22.15
C ASP A 143 -1.04 -3.40 -21.09
N THR A 144 -0.14 -2.68 -20.44
CA THR A 144 0.71 -3.21 -19.36
C THR A 144 -0.08 -3.46 -18.07
N TRP A 145 -1.14 -2.69 -17.84
CA TRP A 145 -1.94 -2.70 -16.63
C TRP A 145 -3.33 -3.25 -16.94
N THR A 146 -3.81 -4.17 -16.13
CA THR A 146 -5.02 -4.92 -16.47
C THR A 146 -6.08 -4.87 -15.38
N ILE A 147 -5.85 -4.13 -14.29
CA ILE A 147 -6.81 -4.05 -13.18
C ILE A 147 -8.02 -3.22 -13.60
N THR A 148 -9.19 -3.85 -13.50
CA THR A 148 -10.48 -3.20 -13.69
C THR A 148 -11.18 -2.97 -12.35
N ARG A 149 -12.18 -2.08 -12.35
CA ARG A 149 -13.04 -1.83 -11.18
C ARG A 149 -13.77 -3.11 -10.73
N ASP A 150 -14.23 -3.92 -11.68
CA ASP A 150 -14.93 -5.19 -11.38
C ASP A 150 -14.01 -6.20 -10.69
N GLN A 151 -12.76 -6.31 -11.14
CA GLN A 151 -11.76 -7.15 -10.47
C GLN A 151 -11.51 -6.70 -9.04
N LEU A 152 -11.33 -5.39 -8.80
CA LEU A 152 -11.17 -4.87 -7.44
C LEU A 152 -12.38 -5.21 -6.57
N THR A 153 -13.59 -5.08 -7.09
CA THR A 153 -14.81 -5.47 -6.36
C THR A 153 -14.85 -6.96 -6.05
N GLN A 154 -14.42 -7.82 -6.97
CA GLN A 154 -14.36 -9.27 -6.78
C GLN A 154 -13.31 -9.71 -5.76
N TRP A 155 -12.19 -9.00 -5.65
CA TRP A 155 -11.12 -9.33 -4.70
C TRP A 155 -11.43 -8.91 -3.26
N PHE A 156 -12.38 -8.00 -3.07
CA PHE A 156 -12.83 -7.56 -1.74
C PHE A 156 -14.33 -7.79 -1.54
N PRO A 157 -14.78 -9.08 -1.54
CA PRO A 157 -16.20 -9.42 -1.53
C PRO A 157 -16.81 -9.33 -0.13
N GLU A 158 -18.12 -9.07 -0.11
CA GLU A 158 -18.93 -9.36 1.07
C GLU A 158 -19.02 -10.91 1.31
N PRO A 159 -19.19 -11.32 2.56
CA PRO A 159 -19.32 -10.53 3.78
C PRO A 159 -17.98 -10.22 4.46
N THR A 160 -16.85 -10.54 3.87
CA THR A 160 -15.53 -10.31 4.47
C THR A 160 -15.20 -8.82 4.53
N TRP A 161 -15.46 -8.12 3.44
CA TRP A 161 -15.27 -6.68 3.28
C TRP A 161 -16.61 -6.02 2.98
N THR A 162 -16.83 -4.82 3.49
CA THR A 162 -18.11 -4.10 3.35
C THR A 162 -17.90 -2.62 3.08
N ASP A 163 -18.95 -1.93 2.63
CA ASP A 163 -18.93 -0.52 2.30
C ASP A 163 -17.80 -0.14 1.33
N THR A 164 -17.53 -1.01 0.37
CA THR A 164 -16.47 -0.82 -0.61
C THR A 164 -16.81 0.33 -1.55
N THR A 165 -15.88 1.28 -1.65
CA THR A 165 -15.92 2.40 -2.59
C THR A 165 -14.66 2.39 -3.44
N ILE A 166 -14.79 2.70 -4.74
CA ILE A 166 -13.67 2.78 -5.67
C ILE A 166 -13.78 4.12 -6.40
N LYS A 167 -12.75 4.95 -6.29
CA LYS A 167 -12.65 6.26 -6.94
C LYS A 167 -11.57 6.23 -8.01
N ASP A 168 -11.81 6.93 -9.12
CA ASP A 168 -10.79 7.20 -10.12
C ASP A 168 -9.85 8.27 -9.56
N VAL A 169 -8.55 8.00 -9.62
CA VAL A 169 -7.50 8.88 -9.09
C VAL A 169 -6.25 8.82 -9.97
N PRO A 170 -5.44 9.88 -9.99
CA PRO A 170 -4.14 9.81 -10.64
C PRO A 170 -3.14 9.04 -9.77
N VAL A 171 -2.29 8.25 -10.42
CA VAL A 171 -1.09 7.64 -9.84
C VAL A 171 0.13 8.29 -10.47
N THR A 172 1.05 8.75 -9.66
CA THR A 172 2.26 9.44 -10.11
C THR A 172 3.45 8.50 -10.12
N ALA A 173 4.25 8.58 -11.18
CA ALA A 173 5.57 7.97 -11.27
C ALA A 173 6.57 9.02 -11.78
N GLU A 174 7.86 8.82 -11.51
CA GLU A 174 8.94 9.68 -11.98
C GLU A 174 9.99 8.84 -12.70
N VAL A 175 10.38 9.24 -13.91
CA VAL A 175 11.41 8.57 -14.70
C VAL A 175 12.44 9.62 -15.11
N GLY A 176 13.59 9.64 -14.44
CA GLY A 176 14.53 10.74 -14.53
C GLY A 176 13.87 12.05 -14.09
N ASP A 177 13.91 13.07 -14.92
CA ASP A 177 13.28 14.37 -14.65
C ASP A 177 11.81 14.44 -15.12
N GLU A 178 11.27 13.37 -15.69
CA GLU A 178 9.90 13.33 -16.21
C GLU A 178 8.93 12.80 -15.16
N LYS A 179 7.88 13.56 -14.91
CA LYS A 179 6.74 13.16 -14.07
C LYS A 179 5.66 12.56 -14.96
N LEU A 180 5.32 11.32 -14.70
CA LEU A 180 4.24 10.59 -15.37
C LEU A 180 3.01 10.55 -14.46
N THR A 181 1.84 10.70 -15.07
CA THR A 181 0.55 10.54 -14.38
C THR A 181 -0.27 9.49 -15.11
N MET A 182 -0.65 8.47 -14.39
CA MET A 182 -1.41 7.33 -14.94
C MET A 182 -2.79 7.27 -14.28
N PRO A 183 -3.84 6.87 -15.00
CA PRO A 183 -5.13 6.57 -14.40
C PRO A 183 -5.00 5.39 -13.42
N GLY A 184 -5.69 5.51 -12.30
CA GLY A 184 -5.70 4.48 -11.27
C GLY A 184 -6.99 4.51 -10.46
N TYR A 185 -7.07 3.60 -9.50
CA TYR A 185 -8.17 3.46 -8.57
C TYR A 185 -7.68 3.60 -7.14
N LEU A 186 -8.46 4.30 -6.33
CA LEU A 186 -8.37 4.25 -4.88
C LEU A 186 -9.59 3.51 -4.34
N LEU A 187 -9.38 2.27 -3.93
CA LEU A 187 -10.37 1.49 -3.21
C LEU A 187 -10.28 1.80 -1.72
N ARG A 188 -11.43 1.94 -1.08
CA ARG A 188 -11.60 1.93 0.38
C ARG A 188 -12.66 0.91 0.73
N THR A 189 -12.38 0.06 1.72
CA THR A 189 -13.32 -0.91 2.26
C THR A 189 -13.09 -1.12 3.74
N PHE A 190 -14.01 -1.79 4.43
CA PHE A 190 -13.92 -2.08 5.86
C PHE A 190 -13.98 -3.59 6.08
N ARG A 191 -13.26 -4.07 7.08
CA ARG A 191 -13.45 -5.42 7.58
C ARG A 191 -14.82 -5.51 8.24
N ALA A 192 -15.69 -6.38 7.73
CA ALA A 192 -17.06 -6.50 8.22
C ALA A 192 -17.12 -7.01 9.66
N TYR A 193 -18.16 -6.59 10.38
CA TYR A 193 -18.50 -7.19 11.66
C TYR A 193 -19.12 -8.56 11.38
N THR A 194 -18.58 -9.60 12.02
CA THR A 194 -19.23 -10.93 12.02
C THR A 194 -20.49 -10.84 12.86
N THR A 195 -21.64 -11.09 12.21
CA THR A 195 -22.92 -11.30 12.90
C THR A 195 -22.97 -12.66 13.57
#